data_5db9bb6241ffb81b188fd262730e1ca8
#
_entry.id   5db9bb6241ffb81b188fd262730e1ca8
#
_cell.length_a   1.000
_cell.length_b   1.000
_cell.length_c   1.000
_cell.angle_alpha   90.00
_cell.angle_beta   90.00
_cell.angle_gamma   90.00
#
_symmetry.space_group_name_H-M   'P 1'
#
loop_
_entity.id
_entity.type
_entity.pdbx_description
1 polymer ?
#
loop_
_entity_poly.entity_id
_entity_poly.type
_entity_poly.pdbx_seq_one_letter_code
_entity_poly.pdbx_strand_id
1 'polypeptide(L)'
;MTRTAVFLQKACLQHRYIRSRDSSNIVERPERLRAINIGLAAAIARLEEHPCETVSRGLSKQEQDADELSEAFGELQLTTASRADSLSLSRVPISVVQSEASVDILSHAAVKFVHGDIERDVYLQNLKRWALESRDKVNKGESEIPEGYSQGDLYLCPGSFDAIRGSLGTICEAVDTIVGTSQSTLGSSDGANKPSRAFVAVRPPGHHSRLCNMDTPSGFCFVNNVAVGAAHAHLQHNINRVVILDIDLHHGNGTQSIAWQINEETYRRRLEVEGGAPLGKPGLQIYYGSIHDILSYPCEDGKPELVQAASISIHGPHGQHIENVHLRPYTSAQDFWDNLYTGPYSRLIKKAGEFIDNTGGAGEDVLVFISCGFDACEHEFASMSRHQRKVPVSFYHRFARDVGAFAERYAKGRLISVLEGGYSDRALTSGAMAHLAGLVDNGDSGVDESWWNLENLVALEAATKKRRRGRASPTGPSPPWLARALELFTSIDSSHTLGPLPRAPVPASDRTLRERKPGSSSGRPSPATSPGRKSASAKSGAARRRLNAAAPSASSASDESDLTDVSNGPASEKEAEGEPAAPKKLPRVILKLGPAPPT
;
A
#
# COMPACT_ATOMS: atom_id res chain seq x y z
N MET A 1 -5.89 22.57 9.41
CA MET A 1 -5.84 21.11 9.22
C MET A 1 -7.04 20.66 8.40
N THR A 2 -6.86 19.76 7.45
CA THR A 2 -7.93 19.23 6.58
C THR A 2 -8.58 18.01 7.21
N ARG A 3 -9.91 17.89 7.14
CA ARG A 3 -10.63 16.72 7.67
C ARG A 3 -10.29 15.47 6.86
N THR A 4 -9.82 14.45 7.56
CA THR A 4 -9.33 13.20 6.97
C THR A 4 -10.01 12.00 7.65
N ALA A 5 -10.50 11.05 6.85
CA ALA A 5 -11.02 9.78 7.35
C ALA A 5 -9.95 8.69 7.20
N VAL A 6 -9.86 7.80 8.20
CA VAL A 6 -9.02 6.60 8.16
C VAL A 6 -9.95 5.40 8.14
N PHE A 7 -9.89 4.60 7.08
CA PHE A 7 -10.70 3.39 6.94
C PHE A 7 -9.87 2.15 7.26
N LEU A 8 -10.37 1.33 8.19
CA LEU A 8 -9.76 0.07 8.61
C LEU A 8 -10.72 -1.08 8.33
N GLN A 9 -10.23 -2.21 7.80
CA GLN A 9 -11.05 -3.36 7.45
C GLN A 9 -10.56 -4.64 8.15
N LYS A 10 -11.39 -5.16 9.05
CA LYS A 10 -11.08 -6.37 9.83
C LYS A 10 -10.98 -7.63 8.97
N ALA A 11 -11.78 -7.76 7.91
CA ALA A 11 -11.74 -8.92 7.03
C ALA A 11 -10.37 -9.11 6.37
N CYS A 12 -9.62 -8.01 6.14
CA CYS A 12 -8.26 -8.04 5.59
C CYS A 12 -7.28 -8.88 6.43
N LEU A 13 -7.56 -9.07 7.72
CA LEU A 13 -6.75 -9.91 8.60
C LEU A 13 -6.91 -11.41 8.32
N GLN A 14 -7.90 -11.81 7.53
CA GLN A 14 -8.19 -13.22 7.24
C GLN A 14 -7.31 -13.78 6.10
N HIS A 15 -6.72 -12.93 5.28
CA HIS A 15 -5.75 -13.34 4.25
C HIS A 15 -4.44 -13.73 4.92
N ARG A 16 -4.14 -15.05 5.00
CA ARG A 16 -3.03 -15.62 5.78
C ARG A 16 -2.29 -16.67 4.99
N TYR A 17 -0.96 -16.70 5.15
CA TYR A 17 -0.12 -17.76 4.63
C TYR A 17 -0.39 -19.05 5.36
N ILE A 18 -0.66 -20.15 4.62
CA ILE A 18 -1.05 -21.45 5.19
C ILE A 18 -0.14 -22.62 4.80
N ARG A 19 0.81 -22.42 3.86
CA ARG A 19 1.75 -23.49 3.42
C ARG A 19 2.74 -23.90 4.51
N SER A 20 3.08 -23.00 5.42
CA SER A 20 4.00 -23.25 6.53
C SER A 20 3.48 -22.63 7.82
N ARG A 21 3.87 -23.23 8.95
CA ARG A 21 3.68 -22.63 10.29
C ARG A 21 4.64 -21.47 10.53
N ASP A 22 5.79 -21.51 9.89
CA ASP A 22 6.74 -20.42 9.86
C ASP A 22 6.31 -19.43 8.76
N SER A 23 5.68 -18.35 9.19
CA SER A 23 5.26 -17.25 8.32
C SER A 23 6.37 -16.22 8.09
N SER A 24 7.58 -16.44 8.63
CA SER A 24 8.69 -15.51 8.44
C SER A 24 9.18 -15.45 6.99
N ASN A 25 8.84 -16.48 6.19
CA ASN A 25 9.20 -16.55 4.77
C ASN A 25 8.29 -15.72 3.88
N ILE A 26 7.17 -15.20 4.38
CA ILE A 26 6.25 -14.36 3.62
C ILE A 26 6.20 -12.95 4.23
N VAL A 27 6.52 -11.96 3.45
CA VAL A 27 6.60 -10.56 3.90
C VAL A 27 5.23 -9.87 3.91
N GLU A 28 4.35 -10.22 2.95
CA GLU A 28 2.96 -9.77 2.93
C GLU A 28 2.16 -10.61 3.95
N ARG A 29 1.81 -10.02 5.09
CA ARG A 29 1.24 -10.69 6.27
C ARG A 29 0.24 -9.80 7.01
N PRO A 30 -0.72 -10.36 7.77
CA PRO A 30 -1.74 -9.57 8.49
C PRO A 30 -1.16 -8.55 9.47
N GLU A 31 0.02 -8.83 10.04
CA GLU A 31 0.69 -7.95 11.00
C GLU A 31 1.11 -6.60 10.39
N ARG A 32 1.15 -6.49 9.05
CA ARG A 32 1.35 -5.20 8.36
C ARG A 32 0.31 -4.17 8.81
N LEU A 33 -0.97 -4.55 8.90
CA LEU A 33 -2.04 -3.64 9.38
C LEU A 33 -1.83 -3.22 10.82
N ARG A 34 -1.28 -4.11 11.67
CA ARG A 34 -0.95 -3.73 13.04
C ARG A 34 0.14 -2.64 13.09
N ALA A 35 1.18 -2.77 12.26
CA ALA A 35 2.24 -1.76 12.17
C ALA A 35 1.70 -0.42 11.64
N ILE A 36 0.81 -0.45 10.64
CA ILE A 36 0.08 0.72 10.15
C ILE A 36 -0.73 1.36 11.30
N ASN A 37 -1.52 0.59 12.04
CA ASN A 37 -2.35 1.11 13.14
C ASN A 37 -1.51 1.77 14.24
N ILE A 38 -0.28 1.27 14.52
CA ILE A 38 0.66 1.93 15.45
C ILE A 38 1.07 3.30 14.91
N GLY A 39 1.44 3.40 13.63
CA GLY A 39 1.82 4.65 12.98
C GLY A 39 0.67 5.67 12.96
N LEU A 40 -0.54 5.24 12.61
CA LEU A 40 -1.73 6.08 12.60
C LEU A 40 -2.04 6.62 14.01
N ALA A 41 -2.03 5.76 15.03
CA ALA A 41 -2.26 6.16 16.41
C ALA A 41 -1.20 7.16 16.90
N ALA A 42 0.07 6.96 16.52
CA ALA A 42 1.14 7.89 16.86
C ALA A 42 0.98 9.25 16.17
N ALA A 43 0.60 9.27 14.88
CA ALA A 43 0.31 10.51 14.16
C ALA A 43 -0.83 11.30 14.83
N ILE A 44 -1.94 10.63 15.17
CA ILE A 44 -3.09 11.28 15.84
C ILE A 44 -2.65 11.85 17.18
N ALA A 45 -1.94 11.07 18.01
CA ALA A 45 -1.47 11.51 19.32
C ALA A 45 -0.56 12.75 19.23
N ARG A 46 0.33 12.80 18.24
CA ARG A 46 1.22 13.96 18.01
C ARG A 46 0.46 15.19 17.52
N LEU A 47 -0.51 15.00 16.62
CA LEU A 47 -1.37 16.09 16.15
C LEU A 47 -2.23 16.67 17.29
N GLU A 48 -2.66 15.85 18.26
CA GLU A 48 -3.40 16.30 19.44
C GLU A 48 -2.55 17.16 20.40
N GLU A 49 -1.22 16.99 20.43
CA GLU A 49 -0.31 17.83 21.23
C GLU A 49 -0.18 19.26 20.67
N HIS A 50 -0.48 19.45 19.36
CA HIS A 50 -0.39 20.74 18.68
C HIS A 50 -1.79 21.23 18.26
N PRO A 51 -2.67 21.66 19.18
CA PRO A 51 -3.98 22.15 18.82
C PRO A 51 -3.84 23.37 17.90
N CYS A 52 -4.53 23.33 16.77
CA CYS A 52 -4.61 24.45 15.83
C CYS A 52 -5.15 25.68 16.55
N GLU A 53 -4.37 26.78 16.59
CA GLU A 53 -4.71 28.04 17.26
C GLU A 53 -6.00 28.71 16.75
N THR A 54 -6.62 28.18 15.69
CA THR A 54 -7.84 28.74 15.08
C THR A 54 -9.09 28.59 15.96
N VAL A 55 -9.07 27.73 17.00
CA VAL A 55 -10.21 27.58 17.93
C VAL A 55 -10.12 28.58 19.10
N SER A 56 -8.93 29.16 19.36
CA SER A 56 -8.72 30.02 20.53
C SER A 56 -9.06 31.51 20.32
N ARG A 57 -9.38 31.96 19.10
CA ARG A 57 -9.73 33.37 18.84
C ARG A 57 -11.19 33.73 19.04
N GLY A 58 -12.05 32.80 19.42
CA GLY A 58 -13.50 33.01 19.68
C GLY A 58 -13.93 33.08 21.14
N LEU A 59 -13.07 32.75 22.08
CA LEU A 59 -13.39 32.84 23.51
C LEU A 59 -12.70 34.05 24.15
N SER A 60 -13.33 35.24 23.96
CA SER A 60 -13.06 36.38 24.83
C SER A 60 -13.34 35.96 26.27
N LYS A 61 -12.41 36.30 27.16
CA LYS A 61 -12.57 36.17 28.61
C LYS A 61 -13.92 36.75 29.05
N GLN A 62 -14.89 35.89 29.28
CA GLN A 62 -16.00 36.14 30.17
C GLN A 62 -15.79 35.17 31.34
N GLU A 63 -15.56 35.76 32.50
CA GLU A 63 -15.67 35.07 33.79
C GLU A 63 -17.07 34.47 33.85
N GLN A 64 -17.16 33.14 33.71
CA GLN A 64 -18.43 32.43 33.91
C GLN A 64 -18.46 31.93 35.34
N ASP A 65 -19.49 32.33 36.03
CA ASP A 65 -19.84 31.95 37.39
C ASP A 65 -20.06 30.43 37.51
N ALA A 66 -19.65 29.87 38.64
CA ALA A 66 -19.69 28.44 38.96
C ALA A 66 -21.11 27.82 39.00
N ASP A 67 -22.13 28.62 38.92
CA ASP A 67 -23.53 28.18 39.00
C ASP A 67 -24.09 27.67 37.64
N GLU A 68 -23.60 28.15 36.49
CA GLU A 68 -24.02 27.64 35.16
C GLU A 68 -23.50 26.24 34.84
N LEU A 69 -22.39 25.80 35.46
CA LEU A 69 -21.86 24.44 35.23
C LEU A 69 -22.73 23.35 35.88
N SER A 70 -23.52 23.68 36.88
CA SER A 70 -24.38 22.73 37.61
C SER A 70 -25.67 22.40 36.86
N GLU A 71 -26.21 23.33 36.07
CA GLU A 71 -27.40 23.09 35.23
C GLU A 71 -27.09 22.28 33.97
N ALA A 72 -25.88 22.41 33.39
CA ALA A 72 -25.49 21.66 32.20
C ALA A 72 -25.29 20.15 32.46
N PHE A 73 -25.07 19.74 33.70
CA PHE A 73 -25.00 18.32 34.09
C PHE A 73 -26.34 17.64 34.32
N GLY A 74 -27.45 18.43 34.44
CA GLY A 74 -28.78 17.90 34.71
C GLY A 74 -29.56 17.35 33.51
N GLU A 75 -29.16 17.66 32.29
CA GLU A 75 -29.86 17.28 31.04
C GLU A 75 -29.26 16.13 30.25
N LEU A 76 -28.32 15.37 30.79
CA LEU A 76 -27.82 14.15 30.14
C LEU A 76 -28.83 13.00 30.29
N GLN A 77 -29.93 13.07 29.53
CA GLN A 77 -30.79 11.91 29.30
C GLN A 77 -30.11 10.93 28.38
N LEU A 78 -29.87 9.73 28.90
CA LEU A 78 -29.44 8.55 28.18
C LEU A 78 -30.52 8.12 27.16
N THR A 79 -30.47 8.64 25.96
CA THR A 79 -31.19 8.05 24.83
C THR A 79 -30.34 6.97 24.22
N THR A 80 -30.79 5.73 24.32
CA THR A 80 -30.30 4.58 23.59
C THR A 80 -30.55 4.78 22.09
N ALA A 81 -29.59 5.39 21.39
CA ALA A 81 -29.59 5.47 19.94
C ALA A 81 -28.69 4.37 19.38
N SER A 82 -29.22 3.68 18.38
CA SER A 82 -28.62 2.59 17.65
C SER A 82 -27.23 2.95 17.13
N ARG A 83 -26.34 2.01 17.28
CA ARG A 83 -24.90 2.03 17.10
C ARG A 83 -24.49 2.28 15.63
N ALA A 84 -24.05 3.48 15.37
CA ALA A 84 -22.99 3.78 14.43
C ALA A 84 -21.95 4.59 15.23
N ASP A 85 -21.13 3.90 16.02
CA ASP A 85 -20.09 4.51 16.83
C ASP A 85 -18.94 4.99 15.93
N SER A 86 -19.08 6.18 15.37
CA SER A 86 -17.91 6.97 15.00
C SER A 86 -17.27 7.46 16.30
N LEU A 87 -16.16 6.85 16.69
CA LEU A 87 -15.35 7.30 17.81
C LEU A 87 -14.80 8.71 17.50
N SER A 88 -15.57 9.73 17.78
CA SER A 88 -15.09 11.12 17.86
C SER A 88 -14.24 11.29 19.12
N LEU A 89 -13.09 10.61 19.15
CA LEU A 89 -12.17 10.57 20.29
C LEU A 89 -11.04 11.60 20.19
N SER A 90 -11.00 12.39 19.10
CA SER A 90 -9.82 13.21 18.80
C SER A 90 -10.18 14.70 18.72
N ARG A 91 -9.30 15.55 19.29
CA ARG A 91 -9.33 17.02 19.12
C ARG A 91 -8.84 17.46 17.73
N VAL A 92 -8.38 16.53 16.91
CA VAL A 92 -7.91 16.77 15.54
C VAL A 92 -8.98 16.34 14.53
N PRO A 93 -9.02 16.89 13.33
CA PRO A 93 -10.03 16.60 12.31
C PRO A 93 -9.79 15.24 11.63
N ILE A 94 -9.58 14.19 12.41
CA ILE A 94 -9.40 12.82 11.94
C ILE A 94 -10.53 11.96 12.50
N SER A 95 -11.21 11.24 11.61
CA SER A 95 -12.18 10.20 11.96
C SER A 95 -11.66 8.82 11.59
N VAL A 96 -11.77 7.86 12.50
CA VAL A 96 -11.42 6.46 12.23
C VAL A 96 -12.69 5.66 12.03
N VAL A 97 -12.81 5.03 10.86
CA VAL A 97 -13.95 4.22 10.43
C VAL A 97 -13.54 2.75 10.45
N GLN A 98 -14.18 1.94 11.27
CA GLN A 98 -14.08 0.49 11.22
C GLN A 98 -15.06 -0.01 10.15
N SER A 99 -14.56 -0.17 8.92
CA SER A 99 -15.41 -0.57 7.80
C SER A 99 -15.86 -2.03 7.94
N GLU A 100 -17.13 -2.28 7.71
CA GLU A 100 -17.73 -3.61 7.54
C GLU A 100 -18.22 -3.82 6.10
N ALA A 101 -17.96 -2.84 5.22
CA ALA A 101 -18.35 -2.88 3.83
C ALA A 101 -17.71 -4.06 3.10
N SER A 102 -18.48 -4.68 2.23
CA SER A 102 -18.07 -5.83 1.44
C SER A 102 -18.82 -5.82 0.11
N VAL A 103 -18.15 -6.16 -0.98
CA VAL A 103 -18.76 -6.25 -2.30
C VAL A 103 -18.74 -7.69 -2.82
N ASP A 104 -19.75 -8.06 -3.60
CA ASP A 104 -19.68 -9.32 -4.34
C ASP A 104 -18.86 -9.12 -5.62
N ILE A 105 -17.67 -9.67 -5.65
CA ILE A 105 -16.73 -9.46 -6.77
C ILE A 105 -17.24 -10.05 -8.10
N LEU A 106 -18.19 -11.00 -8.07
CA LEU A 106 -18.72 -11.61 -9.28
C LEU A 106 -19.82 -10.78 -9.92
N SER A 107 -20.48 -9.89 -9.17
CA SER A 107 -21.62 -9.10 -9.66
C SER A 107 -21.41 -7.59 -9.59
N HIS A 108 -20.47 -7.09 -8.77
CA HIS A 108 -20.26 -5.66 -8.56
C HIS A 108 -19.80 -4.94 -9.83
N ALA A 109 -20.52 -3.87 -10.22
CA ALA A 109 -20.32 -3.20 -11.49
C ALA A 109 -18.87 -2.66 -11.70
N ALA A 110 -18.27 -2.06 -10.68
CA ALA A 110 -16.90 -1.51 -10.79
C ALA A 110 -15.85 -2.64 -10.89
N VAL A 111 -16.05 -3.76 -10.19
CA VAL A 111 -15.15 -4.91 -10.31
C VAL A 111 -15.23 -5.51 -11.71
N LYS A 112 -16.44 -5.65 -12.25
CA LYS A 112 -16.64 -6.10 -13.63
C LYS A 112 -16.10 -5.12 -14.67
N PHE A 113 -16.17 -3.83 -14.41
CA PHE A 113 -15.59 -2.81 -15.29
C PHE A 113 -14.07 -2.96 -15.43
N VAL A 114 -13.39 -3.32 -14.32
CA VAL A 114 -11.92 -3.47 -14.28
C VAL A 114 -11.47 -4.89 -14.59
N HIS A 115 -12.11 -5.90 -14.02
CA HIS A 115 -11.70 -7.31 -14.09
C HIS A 115 -12.79 -8.23 -14.65
N GLY A 116 -13.79 -7.66 -15.30
CA GLY A 116 -14.94 -8.43 -15.77
C GLY A 116 -14.68 -9.22 -17.03
N ASP A 117 -15.55 -10.18 -17.23
CA ASP A 117 -15.52 -11.14 -18.32
C ASP A 117 -15.53 -10.46 -19.68
N ILE A 118 -14.42 -10.55 -20.37
CA ILE A 118 -14.39 -10.44 -21.81
C ILE A 118 -14.42 -11.87 -22.34
N GLU A 119 -15.55 -12.24 -22.98
CA GLU A 119 -15.73 -13.50 -23.68
C GLU A 119 -15.12 -14.75 -22.98
N ARG A 120 -15.80 -15.27 -21.94
CA ARG A 120 -15.47 -16.49 -21.20
C ARG A 120 -14.32 -16.37 -20.19
N ASP A 121 -13.95 -15.19 -19.78
CA ASP A 121 -13.03 -15.04 -18.67
C ASP A 121 -13.70 -15.45 -17.36
N VAL A 122 -13.14 -16.46 -16.75
CA VAL A 122 -13.59 -17.04 -15.48
C VAL A 122 -12.65 -16.70 -14.32
N TYR A 123 -11.79 -15.67 -14.47
CA TYR A 123 -10.77 -15.35 -13.48
C TYR A 123 -11.36 -15.13 -12.08
N LEU A 124 -12.36 -14.26 -11.94
CA LEU A 124 -12.97 -13.96 -10.63
C LEU A 124 -13.66 -15.19 -10.01
N GLN A 125 -14.29 -16.03 -10.83
CA GLN A 125 -14.85 -17.30 -10.38
C GLN A 125 -13.76 -18.29 -9.97
N ASN A 126 -12.68 -18.37 -10.73
CA ASN A 126 -11.51 -19.17 -10.40
C ASN A 126 -10.85 -18.70 -9.11
N LEU A 127 -10.68 -17.39 -8.92
CA LEU A 127 -10.11 -16.81 -7.69
C LEU A 127 -10.90 -17.23 -6.45
N LYS A 128 -12.24 -17.16 -6.53
CA LYS A 128 -13.13 -17.66 -5.47
C LYS A 128 -12.89 -19.15 -5.20
N ARG A 129 -12.85 -19.97 -6.25
CA ARG A 129 -12.63 -21.42 -6.14
C ARG A 129 -11.25 -21.73 -5.53
N TRP A 130 -10.19 -21.10 -6.04
CA TRP A 130 -8.83 -21.30 -5.53
C TRP A 130 -8.71 -20.96 -4.05
N ALA A 131 -9.30 -19.85 -3.62
CA ALA A 131 -9.32 -19.48 -2.22
C ALA A 131 -10.04 -20.52 -1.36
N LEU A 132 -11.21 -21.00 -1.77
CA LEU A 132 -12.00 -22.00 -1.03
C LEU A 132 -11.29 -23.35 -0.95
N GLU A 133 -10.67 -23.80 -2.06
CA GLU A 133 -9.99 -25.09 -2.16
C GLU A 133 -8.55 -25.07 -1.57
N SER A 134 -8.02 -23.88 -1.27
CA SER A 134 -6.62 -23.67 -0.90
C SER A 134 -6.14 -24.58 0.25
N ARG A 135 -6.95 -24.73 1.30
CA ARG A 135 -6.59 -25.55 2.46
C ARG A 135 -6.50 -27.02 2.11
N ASP A 136 -7.42 -27.51 1.29
CA ASP A 136 -7.45 -28.94 0.90
C ASP A 136 -6.26 -29.28 0.02
N LYS A 137 -5.87 -28.38 -0.90
CA LYS A 137 -4.67 -28.51 -1.73
C LYS A 137 -3.40 -28.54 -0.86
N VAL A 138 -3.24 -27.57 0.04
CA VAL A 138 -2.07 -27.52 0.93
C VAL A 138 -2.00 -28.74 1.84
N ASN A 139 -3.12 -29.27 2.33
CA ASN A 139 -3.15 -30.50 3.13
C ASN A 139 -2.73 -31.74 2.33
N LYS A 140 -2.92 -31.74 1.00
CA LYS A 140 -2.46 -32.81 0.08
C LYS A 140 -0.98 -32.60 -0.33
N GLY A 141 -0.35 -31.49 0.07
CA GLY A 141 1.01 -31.14 -0.35
C GLY A 141 1.07 -30.49 -1.74
N GLU A 142 -0.07 -30.05 -2.25
CA GLU A 142 -0.19 -29.33 -3.54
C GLU A 142 -0.14 -27.82 -3.32
N SER A 143 0.25 -27.07 -4.35
CA SER A 143 0.12 -25.61 -4.32
C SER A 143 -1.33 -25.18 -4.50
N GLU A 144 -1.78 -24.22 -3.70
CA GLU A 144 -3.09 -23.59 -3.87
C GLU A 144 -3.12 -22.58 -5.01
N ILE A 145 -1.94 -22.13 -5.46
CA ILE A 145 -1.79 -21.26 -6.62
C ILE A 145 -1.63 -22.13 -7.86
N PRO A 146 -2.40 -21.90 -8.95
CA PRO A 146 -2.30 -22.69 -10.18
C PRO A 146 -0.92 -22.59 -10.84
N GLU A 147 -0.58 -23.59 -11.64
CA GLU A 147 0.59 -23.52 -12.51
C GLU A 147 0.51 -22.33 -13.46
N GLY A 148 1.65 -21.71 -13.76
CA GLY A 148 1.76 -20.52 -14.58
C GLY A 148 1.74 -19.20 -13.81
N TYR A 149 1.33 -19.20 -12.54
CA TYR A 149 1.44 -18.02 -11.68
C TYR A 149 2.64 -18.11 -10.72
N SER A 150 3.09 -16.97 -10.19
CA SER A 150 4.22 -16.92 -9.25
C SER A 150 3.89 -17.68 -7.96
N GLN A 151 4.59 -18.80 -7.74
CA GLN A 151 4.41 -19.63 -6.56
C GLN A 151 5.08 -19.03 -5.30
N GLY A 152 5.99 -18.07 -5.47
CA GLY A 152 6.70 -17.39 -4.38
C GLY A 152 5.96 -16.18 -3.83
N ASP A 153 5.35 -15.40 -4.73
CA ASP A 153 4.74 -14.10 -4.37
C ASP A 153 3.24 -14.22 -4.07
N LEU A 154 2.61 -15.30 -4.51
CA LEU A 154 1.17 -15.49 -4.32
C LEU A 154 0.89 -16.59 -3.31
N TYR A 155 -0.11 -16.37 -2.49
CA TYR A 155 -0.68 -17.37 -1.60
C TYR A 155 -2.15 -17.10 -1.36
N LEU A 156 -2.91 -18.16 -1.11
CA LEU A 156 -4.33 -18.07 -0.79
C LEU A 156 -4.65 -18.91 0.47
N CYS A 157 -5.70 -18.49 1.14
CA CYS A 157 -6.34 -19.28 2.20
C CYS A 157 -7.86 -19.11 2.08
N PRO A 158 -8.68 -19.91 2.77
CA PRO A 158 -10.14 -19.78 2.69
C PRO A 158 -10.66 -18.38 3.01
N GLY A 159 -9.96 -17.64 3.90
CA GLY A 159 -10.31 -16.27 4.25
C GLY A 159 -9.83 -15.19 3.26
N SER A 160 -9.06 -15.56 2.22
CA SER A 160 -8.55 -14.59 1.23
C SER A 160 -9.67 -13.94 0.43
N PHE A 161 -10.71 -14.71 0.11
CA PHE A 161 -11.84 -14.21 -0.66
C PHE A 161 -12.61 -13.13 0.12
N ASP A 162 -12.84 -13.34 1.42
CA ASP A 162 -13.50 -12.36 2.29
C ASP A 162 -12.62 -11.12 2.50
N ALA A 163 -11.30 -11.29 2.60
CA ALA A 163 -10.37 -10.17 2.68
C ALA A 163 -10.42 -9.29 1.42
N ILE A 164 -10.43 -9.89 0.22
CA ILE A 164 -10.55 -9.16 -1.06
C ILE A 164 -11.90 -8.44 -1.15
N ARG A 165 -13.01 -9.10 -0.80
CA ARG A 165 -14.34 -8.49 -0.78
C ARG A 165 -14.42 -7.31 0.17
N GLY A 166 -13.88 -7.46 1.37
CA GLY A 166 -13.81 -6.39 2.36
C GLY A 166 -12.91 -5.24 1.93
N SER A 167 -11.74 -5.53 1.34
CA SER A 167 -10.84 -4.51 0.80
C SER A 167 -11.56 -3.63 -0.22
N LEU A 168 -12.17 -4.24 -1.22
CA LEU A 168 -12.91 -3.53 -2.28
C LEU A 168 -14.14 -2.79 -1.74
N GLY A 169 -14.88 -3.39 -0.81
CA GLY A 169 -16.03 -2.74 -0.16
C GLY A 169 -15.62 -1.48 0.59
N THR A 170 -14.51 -1.54 1.32
CA THR A 170 -13.98 -0.38 2.06
C THR A 170 -13.53 0.74 1.13
N ILE A 171 -12.95 0.41 -0.02
CA ILE A 171 -12.56 1.41 -1.01
C ILE A 171 -13.79 2.08 -1.63
N CYS A 172 -14.82 1.31 -1.98
CA CYS A 172 -16.08 1.87 -2.45
C CYS A 172 -16.72 2.79 -1.39
N GLU A 173 -16.76 2.36 -0.12
CA GLU A 173 -17.25 3.18 1.00
C GLU A 173 -16.44 4.48 1.18
N ALA A 174 -15.12 4.43 1.02
CA ALA A 174 -14.27 5.61 1.06
C ALA A 174 -14.58 6.56 -0.11
N VAL A 175 -14.77 6.05 -1.32
CA VAL A 175 -15.20 6.84 -2.48
C VAL A 175 -16.55 7.49 -2.22
N ASP A 176 -17.55 6.73 -1.77
CA ASP A 176 -18.89 7.24 -1.46
C ASP A 176 -18.83 8.33 -0.38
N THR A 177 -17.98 8.16 0.63
CA THR A 177 -17.78 9.15 1.69
C THR A 177 -17.17 10.44 1.15
N ILE A 178 -16.08 10.37 0.39
CA ILE A 178 -15.31 11.52 -0.08
C ILE A 178 -16.02 12.27 -1.20
N VAL A 179 -16.62 11.55 -2.16
CA VAL A 179 -17.31 12.17 -3.30
C VAL A 179 -18.74 12.59 -2.95
N GLY A 180 -19.49 11.74 -2.23
CA GLY A 180 -20.87 12.03 -1.83
C GLY A 180 -21.00 13.27 -0.94
N THR A 181 -19.95 13.61 -0.18
CA THR A 181 -19.93 14.82 0.66
C THR A 181 -19.93 16.11 -0.14
N SER A 182 -19.28 16.12 -1.31
CA SER A 182 -19.18 17.31 -2.15
C SER A 182 -20.49 17.67 -2.86
N GLN A 183 -21.36 16.68 -3.10
CA GLN A 183 -22.62 16.89 -3.81
C GLN A 183 -23.78 17.39 -2.92
N SER A 184 -23.68 17.19 -1.60
CA SER A 184 -24.77 17.53 -0.65
C SER A 184 -24.69 18.94 -0.05
N THR A 185 -23.78 19.80 -0.49
CA THR A 185 -23.53 21.13 0.07
C THR A 185 -24.52 22.23 -0.35
N LEU A 186 -25.54 21.93 -1.15
CA LEU A 186 -26.59 22.88 -1.51
C LEU A 186 -27.72 22.86 -0.46
N GLY A 187 -27.44 23.32 0.76
CA GLY A 187 -28.51 23.68 1.68
C GLY A 187 -28.50 23.16 3.12
N SER A 188 -27.47 22.46 3.60
CA SER A 188 -27.41 22.05 4.99
C SER A 188 -26.14 22.52 5.71
N SER A 189 -26.29 23.01 6.94
CA SER A 189 -25.21 23.41 7.85
C SER A 189 -24.24 22.28 8.23
N ASP A 190 -24.52 21.03 7.86
CA ASP A 190 -23.70 19.84 8.12
C ASP A 190 -22.53 19.67 7.15
N GLY A 191 -22.47 20.43 6.04
CA GLY A 191 -21.42 20.29 5.02
C GLY A 191 -19.99 20.61 5.52
N ALA A 192 -19.89 21.47 6.55
CA ALA A 192 -18.58 21.86 7.11
C ALA A 192 -17.87 20.74 7.90
N ASN A 193 -18.56 19.64 8.19
CA ASN A 193 -18.06 18.58 9.11
C ASN A 193 -17.59 17.30 8.42
N LYS A 194 -17.62 17.22 7.08
CA LYS A 194 -17.34 16.00 6.33
C LYS A 194 -15.88 15.92 5.86
N PRO A 195 -15.26 14.72 5.78
CA PRO A 195 -13.89 14.57 5.32
C PRO A 195 -13.80 14.76 3.79
N SER A 196 -12.73 15.42 3.34
CA SER A 196 -12.37 15.52 1.92
C SER A 196 -11.21 14.61 1.53
N ARG A 197 -10.50 14.05 2.51
CA ARG A 197 -9.37 13.14 2.32
C ARG A 197 -9.57 11.84 3.08
N ALA A 198 -9.03 10.74 2.52
CA ALA A 198 -9.08 9.43 3.17
C ALA A 198 -7.73 8.71 3.09
N PHE A 199 -7.42 7.92 4.12
CA PHE A 199 -6.44 6.86 4.08
C PHE A 199 -7.12 5.52 4.30
N VAL A 200 -6.94 4.57 3.36
CA VAL A 200 -7.60 3.26 3.37
C VAL A 200 -6.57 2.17 3.63
N ALA A 201 -6.56 1.61 4.85
CA ALA A 201 -5.62 0.58 5.27
C ALA A 201 -6.19 -0.81 5.01
N VAL A 202 -6.00 -1.32 3.81
CA VAL A 202 -6.51 -2.62 3.34
C VAL A 202 -5.39 -3.53 2.86
N ARG A 203 -5.70 -4.82 2.74
CA ARG A 203 -4.88 -5.89 2.13
C ARG A 203 -5.77 -7.07 1.68
N PRO A 204 -5.32 -7.87 0.70
CA PRO A 204 -4.05 -7.79 -0.04
C PRO A 204 -3.93 -6.51 -0.87
N PRO A 205 -2.68 -6.14 -1.30
CA PRO A 205 -2.47 -5.01 -2.21
C PRO A 205 -3.08 -5.26 -3.58
N GLY A 206 -3.08 -4.24 -4.48
CA GLY A 206 -3.81 -4.30 -5.73
C GLY A 206 -3.06 -3.88 -6.99
N HIS A 207 -2.01 -3.06 -6.90
CA HIS A 207 -1.48 -2.31 -8.05
C HIS A 207 -0.77 -3.16 -9.12
N HIS A 208 -0.39 -4.41 -8.82
CA HIS A 208 0.14 -5.34 -9.82
C HIS A 208 -0.94 -6.15 -10.55
N SER A 209 -2.18 -6.18 -10.05
CA SER A 209 -3.26 -6.93 -10.67
C SER A 209 -3.72 -6.25 -11.96
N ARG A 210 -3.60 -6.96 -13.09
CA ARG A 210 -3.95 -6.51 -14.43
C ARG A 210 -5.39 -6.84 -14.78
N LEU A 211 -5.83 -6.41 -15.96
CA LEU A 211 -7.06 -6.91 -16.58
C LEU A 211 -7.02 -8.41 -16.78
N CYS A 212 -8.18 -9.03 -16.73
CA CYS A 212 -8.40 -10.41 -17.13
C CYS A 212 -7.78 -10.67 -18.52
N ASN A 213 -7.23 -11.83 -18.78
CA ASN A 213 -6.45 -12.24 -19.96
C ASN A 213 -4.99 -11.77 -20.05
N MET A 214 -4.43 -11.10 -19.02
CA MET A 214 -3.05 -10.63 -19.03
C MET A 214 -2.29 -11.04 -17.75
N ASP A 215 -2.16 -12.34 -17.49
CA ASP A 215 -1.37 -12.87 -16.37
C ASP A 215 -1.68 -12.25 -15.00
N THR A 216 -2.94 -12.22 -14.63
CA THR A 216 -3.41 -11.88 -13.28
C THR A 216 -3.61 -13.16 -12.47
N PRO A 217 -3.21 -13.25 -11.22
CA PRO A 217 -2.66 -12.30 -10.25
C PRO A 217 -1.13 -12.23 -10.25
N SER A 218 -0.55 -11.22 -9.59
CA SER A 218 0.89 -10.93 -9.61
C SER A 218 1.30 -10.10 -8.38
N GLY A 219 2.53 -10.24 -7.87
CA GLY A 219 3.11 -9.38 -6.82
C GLY A 219 2.22 -9.22 -5.59
N PHE A 220 1.75 -10.31 -4.97
CA PHE A 220 0.77 -10.34 -3.86
C PHE A 220 -0.64 -9.82 -4.20
N CYS A 221 -0.87 -9.29 -5.42
CA CYS A 221 -2.11 -8.64 -5.82
C CYS A 221 -3.05 -9.61 -6.57
N PHE A 222 -4.33 -9.60 -6.21
CA PHE A 222 -5.37 -10.43 -6.83
C PHE A 222 -6.41 -9.60 -7.59
N VAL A 223 -6.80 -8.45 -7.06
CA VAL A 223 -7.74 -7.50 -7.67
C VAL A 223 -7.18 -6.10 -7.46
N ASN A 224 -7.30 -5.21 -8.45
CA ASN A 224 -6.75 -3.87 -8.37
C ASN A 224 -7.65 -2.92 -7.57
N ASN A 225 -7.25 -2.65 -6.35
CA ASN A 225 -7.99 -1.86 -5.39
C ASN A 225 -8.30 -0.45 -5.89
N VAL A 226 -7.29 0.29 -6.34
CA VAL A 226 -7.41 1.69 -6.78
C VAL A 226 -8.18 1.80 -8.08
N ALA A 227 -7.94 0.90 -9.04
CA ALA A 227 -8.67 0.90 -10.30
C ALA A 227 -10.17 0.61 -10.10
N VAL A 228 -10.53 -0.32 -9.20
CA VAL A 228 -11.94 -0.56 -8.83
C VAL A 228 -12.54 0.66 -8.14
N GLY A 229 -11.79 1.36 -7.27
CA GLY A 229 -12.23 2.62 -6.67
C GLY A 229 -12.48 3.71 -7.72
N ALA A 230 -11.61 3.85 -8.72
CA ALA A 230 -11.78 4.78 -9.84
C ALA A 230 -13.01 4.43 -10.70
N ALA A 231 -13.20 3.14 -11.00
CA ALA A 231 -14.39 2.67 -11.73
C ALA A 231 -15.69 2.89 -10.93
N HIS A 232 -15.67 2.66 -9.59
CA HIS A 232 -16.81 2.93 -8.73
C HIS A 232 -17.17 4.44 -8.71
N ALA A 233 -16.16 5.30 -8.57
CA ALA A 233 -16.34 6.76 -8.65
C ALA A 233 -16.96 7.19 -9.99
N HIS A 234 -16.53 6.59 -11.10
CA HIS A 234 -17.06 6.86 -12.42
C HIS A 234 -18.51 6.40 -12.57
N LEU A 235 -18.80 5.16 -12.19
CA LEU A 235 -20.12 4.54 -12.42
C LEU A 235 -21.19 5.09 -11.49
N GLN A 236 -20.86 5.42 -10.23
CA GLN A 236 -21.82 5.84 -9.21
C GLN A 236 -21.88 7.36 -9.03
N HIS A 237 -20.77 8.06 -9.25
CA HIS A 237 -20.64 9.49 -8.91
C HIS A 237 -20.32 10.39 -10.12
N ASN A 238 -20.28 9.83 -11.35
CA ASN A 238 -19.96 10.56 -12.57
C ASN A 238 -18.58 11.26 -12.52
N ILE A 239 -17.62 10.67 -11.81
CA ILE A 239 -16.21 11.08 -11.87
C ILE A 239 -15.66 10.58 -13.20
N ASN A 240 -15.28 11.49 -14.08
CA ASN A 240 -14.81 11.15 -15.44
C ASN A 240 -13.30 11.33 -15.61
N ARG A 241 -12.64 12.01 -14.66
CA ARG A 241 -11.20 12.25 -14.67
C ARG A 241 -10.59 11.83 -13.33
N VAL A 242 -9.70 10.85 -13.39
CA VAL A 242 -9.04 10.31 -12.20
C VAL A 242 -7.54 10.47 -12.34
N VAL A 243 -6.90 10.98 -11.29
CA VAL A 243 -5.44 11.02 -11.15
C VAL A 243 -5.04 9.92 -10.17
N ILE A 244 -4.16 9.02 -10.58
CA ILE A 244 -3.57 7.97 -9.73
C ILE A 244 -2.07 8.24 -9.65
N LEU A 245 -1.57 8.47 -8.42
CA LEU A 245 -0.16 8.67 -8.11
C LEU A 245 0.33 7.49 -7.30
N ASP A 246 1.23 6.70 -7.88
CA ASP A 246 1.77 5.49 -7.29
C ASP A 246 3.17 5.76 -6.74
N ILE A 247 3.34 5.56 -5.42
CA ILE A 247 4.60 5.78 -4.69
C ILE A 247 5.10 4.50 -4.00
N ASP A 248 4.61 3.35 -4.42
CA ASP A 248 5.18 2.06 -4.06
C ASP A 248 6.59 1.91 -4.66
N LEU A 249 7.44 1.11 -4.02
CA LEU A 249 8.78 0.82 -4.55
C LEU A 249 8.71 0.16 -5.92
N HIS A 250 7.68 -0.66 -6.14
CA HIS A 250 7.50 -1.48 -7.32
C HIS A 250 6.63 -0.77 -8.35
N HIS A 251 6.93 -0.99 -9.63
CA HIS A 251 6.09 -0.44 -10.70
C HIS A 251 4.68 -1.05 -10.66
N GLY A 252 3.66 -0.23 -10.50
CA GLY A 252 2.25 -0.64 -10.53
C GLY A 252 1.79 -0.99 -11.94
N ASN A 253 2.41 -2.00 -12.53
CA ASN A 253 2.19 -2.42 -13.92
C ASN A 253 0.75 -2.83 -14.21
N GLY A 254 0.03 -3.32 -13.20
CA GLY A 254 -1.40 -3.62 -13.30
C GLY A 254 -2.24 -2.36 -13.47
N THR A 255 -2.05 -1.39 -12.60
CA THR A 255 -2.77 -0.10 -12.66
C THR A 255 -2.48 0.63 -13.96
N GLN A 256 -1.20 0.67 -14.39
CA GLN A 256 -0.83 1.28 -15.68
C GLN A 256 -1.53 0.62 -16.86
N SER A 257 -1.57 -0.71 -16.89
CA SER A 257 -2.22 -1.47 -17.97
C SER A 257 -3.72 -1.20 -18.01
N ILE A 258 -4.39 -1.13 -16.86
CA ILE A 258 -5.81 -0.81 -16.75
C ILE A 258 -6.07 0.63 -17.21
N ALA A 259 -5.28 1.60 -16.74
CA ALA A 259 -5.39 2.99 -17.17
C ALA A 259 -5.23 3.15 -18.68
N TRP A 260 -4.24 2.45 -19.26
CA TRP A 260 -4.01 2.45 -20.71
C TRP A 260 -5.24 2.02 -21.50
N GLN A 261 -5.86 0.90 -21.12
CA GLN A 261 -7.00 0.34 -21.85
C GLN A 261 -8.27 1.19 -21.67
N ILE A 262 -8.51 1.71 -20.47
CA ILE A 262 -9.64 2.62 -20.21
C ILE A 262 -9.50 3.89 -21.07
N ASN A 263 -8.30 4.47 -21.11
CA ASN A 263 -8.01 5.65 -21.90
C ASN A 263 -8.15 5.40 -23.40
N GLU A 264 -7.65 4.25 -23.89
CA GLU A 264 -7.77 3.84 -25.30
C GLU A 264 -9.23 3.69 -25.70
N GLU A 265 -10.05 3.03 -24.88
CA GLU A 265 -11.48 2.87 -25.13
C GLU A 265 -12.22 4.21 -25.14
N THR A 266 -11.90 5.10 -24.19
CA THR A 266 -12.48 6.44 -24.11
C THR A 266 -12.10 7.28 -25.33
N TYR A 267 -10.83 7.20 -25.75
CA TYR A 267 -10.33 7.89 -26.95
C TYR A 267 -11.00 7.35 -28.22
N ARG A 268 -11.13 6.04 -28.37
CA ARG A 268 -11.82 5.40 -29.49
C ARG A 268 -13.28 5.86 -29.60
N ARG A 269 -14.01 5.89 -28.48
CA ARG A 269 -15.40 6.40 -28.47
C ARG A 269 -15.48 7.86 -28.88
N ARG A 270 -14.51 8.69 -28.47
CA ARG A 270 -14.45 10.09 -28.90
C ARG A 270 -14.29 10.20 -30.42
N LEU A 271 -13.40 9.40 -31.02
CA LEU A 271 -13.23 9.38 -32.47
C LEU A 271 -14.49 8.89 -33.21
N GLU A 272 -15.22 7.93 -32.64
CA GLU A 272 -16.51 7.48 -33.20
C GLU A 272 -17.55 8.61 -33.21
N VAL A 273 -17.63 9.40 -32.12
CA VAL A 273 -18.52 10.58 -32.06
C VAL A 273 -18.07 11.66 -33.04
N GLU A 274 -16.79 11.93 -33.19
CA GLU A 274 -16.24 12.86 -34.19
C GLU A 274 -16.56 12.36 -35.62
N GLY A 275 -16.65 11.03 -35.82
CA GLY A 275 -17.08 10.38 -37.05
C GLY A 275 -18.59 10.32 -37.27
N GLY A 276 -19.40 10.93 -36.38
CA GLY A 276 -20.86 11.02 -36.53
C GLY A 276 -21.67 10.00 -35.71
N ALA A 277 -21.05 9.24 -34.81
CA ALA A 277 -21.79 8.40 -33.87
C ALA A 277 -22.53 9.25 -32.81
N PRO A 278 -23.66 8.79 -32.25
CA PRO A 278 -24.38 9.52 -31.21
C PRO A 278 -23.52 9.81 -29.99
N LEU A 279 -23.67 11.00 -29.42
CA LEU A 279 -23.00 11.36 -28.18
C LEU A 279 -23.51 10.48 -27.04
N GLY A 280 -22.62 9.69 -26.45
CA GLY A 280 -22.88 8.86 -25.28
C GLY A 280 -22.48 9.55 -23.96
N LYS A 281 -22.53 8.79 -22.84
CA LYS A 281 -21.96 9.26 -21.58
C LYS A 281 -20.43 9.47 -21.72
N PRO A 282 -19.86 10.50 -21.07
CA PRO A 282 -18.42 10.68 -21.03
C PRO A 282 -17.71 9.40 -20.54
N GLY A 283 -16.63 9.05 -21.18
CA GLY A 283 -15.78 7.94 -20.73
C GLY A 283 -14.86 8.36 -19.60
N LEU A 284 -14.40 7.38 -18.82
CA LEU A 284 -13.38 7.59 -17.79
C LEU A 284 -12.02 7.86 -18.45
N GLN A 285 -11.31 8.88 -17.97
CA GLN A 285 -9.93 9.20 -18.32
C GLN A 285 -9.06 9.11 -17.08
N ILE A 286 -7.92 8.45 -17.19
CA ILE A 286 -7.02 8.23 -16.07
C ILE A 286 -5.63 8.78 -16.40
N TYR A 287 -5.11 9.67 -15.54
CA TYR A 287 -3.69 9.91 -15.44
C TYR A 287 -3.08 8.92 -14.46
N TYR A 288 -2.06 8.20 -14.89
CA TYR A 288 -1.26 7.33 -14.03
C TYR A 288 0.18 7.85 -13.96
N GLY A 289 0.64 8.20 -12.77
CA GLY A 289 2.01 8.61 -12.48
C GLY A 289 2.64 7.69 -11.45
N SER A 290 3.85 7.17 -11.70
CA SER A 290 4.53 6.25 -10.79
C SER A 290 5.97 6.68 -10.51
N ILE A 291 6.37 6.60 -9.23
CA ILE A 291 7.77 6.71 -8.80
C ILE A 291 8.19 5.34 -8.27
N HIS A 292 9.07 4.62 -8.98
CA HIS A 292 9.42 3.25 -8.63
C HIS A 292 10.88 2.91 -8.92
N ASP A 293 11.36 1.79 -8.37
CA ASP A 293 12.68 1.26 -8.68
C ASP A 293 12.61 0.34 -9.90
N ILE A 294 13.16 0.80 -11.03
CA ILE A 294 13.22 0.06 -12.29
C ILE A 294 14.01 -1.26 -12.22
N LEU A 295 14.80 -1.45 -11.17
CA LEU A 295 15.59 -2.67 -10.96
C LEU A 295 14.90 -3.66 -10.02
N SER A 296 13.73 -3.30 -9.48
CA SER A 296 12.91 -4.15 -8.64
C SER A 296 11.75 -4.77 -9.45
N TYR A 297 10.96 -5.64 -8.80
CA TYR A 297 9.79 -6.28 -9.42
C TYR A 297 8.86 -5.25 -10.11
N PRO A 298 8.31 -5.52 -11.27
CA PRO A 298 8.43 -6.72 -12.10
C PRO A 298 9.58 -6.65 -13.14
N CYS A 299 10.48 -5.68 -13.02
CA CYS A 299 11.53 -5.38 -13.99
C CYS A 299 12.90 -6.00 -13.67
N GLU A 300 13.04 -6.69 -12.54
CA GLU A 300 14.32 -7.21 -12.01
C GLU A 300 15.05 -8.16 -12.95
N ASP A 301 14.33 -8.89 -13.80
CA ASP A 301 14.90 -9.78 -14.81
C ASP A 301 15.35 -9.04 -16.09
N GLY A 302 15.12 -7.72 -16.18
CA GLY A 302 15.46 -6.91 -17.36
C GLY A 302 14.68 -7.27 -18.62
N LYS A 303 13.49 -7.88 -18.51
CA LYS A 303 12.61 -8.20 -19.64
C LYS A 303 12.25 -6.93 -20.39
N PRO A 304 12.59 -6.80 -21.70
CA PRO A 304 12.45 -5.54 -22.43
C PRO A 304 11.04 -4.95 -22.39
N GLU A 305 10.02 -5.77 -22.52
CA GLU A 305 8.62 -5.35 -22.50
C GLU A 305 8.20 -4.74 -21.15
N LEU A 306 8.69 -5.29 -20.03
CA LEU A 306 8.39 -4.78 -18.69
C LEU A 306 9.16 -3.50 -18.40
N VAL A 307 10.46 -3.46 -18.77
CA VAL A 307 11.32 -2.28 -18.61
C VAL A 307 10.81 -1.12 -19.45
N GLN A 308 10.41 -1.39 -20.70
CA GLN A 308 9.81 -0.37 -21.58
C GLN A 308 8.50 0.16 -21.01
N ALA A 309 7.59 -0.73 -20.58
CA ALA A 309 6.33 -0.32 -19.96
C ALA A 309 6.54 0.56 -18.72
N ALA A 310 7.51 0.18 -17.86
CA ALA A 310 7.86 0.93 -16.64
C ALA A 310 8.68 2.22 -16.91
N SER A 311 8.94 2.55 -18.17
CA SER A 311 9.69 3.75 -18.58
C SER A 311 8.88 4.68 -19.50
N ILE A 312 7.61 4.38 -19.73
CA ILE A 312 6.73 5.20 -20.59
C ILE A 312 6.50 6.58 -19.96
N SER A 313 6.61 7.62 -20.80
CA SER A 313 6.15 8.98 -20.52
C SER A 313 5.38 9.48 -21.75
N ILE A 314 4.04 9.54 -21.67
CA ILE A 314 3.16 9.93 -22.76
C ILE A 314 2.01 10.79 -22.23
N HIS A 315 1.73 11.94 -22.89
CA HIS A 315 0.77 12.93 -22.42
C HIS A 315 -0.07 13.47 -23.58
N GLY A 316 -1.26 12.92 -23.76
CA GLY A 316 -2.25 13.34 -24.75
C GLY A 316 -2.36 12.43 -25.98
N PRO A 317 -1.26 12.03 -26.68
CA PRO A 317 -1.40 11.16 -27.85
C PRO A 317 -2.20 9.89 -27.54
N HIS A 318 -3.13 9.55 -28.43
CA HIS A 318 -4.04 8.41 -28.30
C HIS A 318 -4.84 8.38 -26.98
N GLY A 319 -5.07 9.56 -26.37
CA GLY A 319 -5.76 9.66 -25.08
C GLY A 319 -4.93 9.19 -23.88
N GLN A 320 -3.66 8.88 -24.06
CA GLN A 320 -2.83 8.35 -22.99
C GLN A 320 -2.20 9.44 -22.13
N HIS A 321 -2.17 9.20 -20.81
CA HIS A 321 -1.61 10.08 -19.80
C HIS A 321 -0.87 9.28 -18.75
N ILE A 322 0.37 8.89 -19.07
CA ILE A 322 1.24 8.03 -18.24
C ILE A 322 2.57 8.74 -17.99
N GLU A 323 3.02 8.76 -16.76
CA GLU A 323 4.33 9.27 -16.37
C GLU A 323 5.04 8.32 -15.42
N ASN A 324 6.15 7.74 -15.85
CA ASN A 324 7.01 6.90 -15.03
C ASN A 324 8.30 7.62 -14.66
N VAL A 325 8.64 7.61 -13.38
CA VAL A 325 9.86 8.19 -12.84
C VAL A 325 10.60 7.14 -12.03
N HIS A 326 11.86 6.91 -12.39
CA HIS A 326 12.67 5.92 -11.69
C HIS A 326 13.29 6.52 -10.42
N LEU A 327 13.19 5.80 -9.32
CA LEU A 327 13.92 6.10 -8.09
C LEU A 327 15.43 6.10 -8.37
N ARG A 328 16.13 7.06 -7.77
CA ARG A 328 17.58 7.23 -7.89
C ARG A 328 18.23 7.20 -6.51
N PRO A 329 19.47 6.70 -6.41
CA PRO A 329 20.24 6.86 -5.19
C PRO A 329 20.56 8.35 -4.95
N TYR A 330 20.74 8.73 -3.69
CA TYR A 330 21.13 10.07 -3.28
C TYR A 330 22.23 10.00 -2.22
N THR A 331 22.99 11.08 -2.06
CA THR A 331 24.16 11.13 -1.19
C THR A 331 23.91 11.81 0.15
N SER A 332 22.87 12.64 0.23
CA SER A 332 22.48 13.36 1.43
C SER A 332 21.00 13.74 1.39
N ALA A 333 20.43 14.11 2.54
CA ALA A 333 19.07 14.64 2.61
C ALA A 333 18.89 15.87 1.70
N GLN A 334 19.89 16.78 1.67
CA GLN A 334 19.89 17.95 0.81
C GLN A 334 19.82 17.56 -0.68
N ASP A 335 20.64 16.58 -1.11
CA ASP A 335 20.64 16.06 -2.47
C ASP A 335 19.26 15.45 -2.85
N PHE A 336 18.64 14.71 -1.92
CA PHE A 336 17.30 14.18 -2.14
C PHE A 336 16.27 15.30 -2.38
N TRP A 337 16.23 16.32 -1.52
CA TRP A 337 15.21 17.36 -1.61
C TRP A 337 15.44 18.31 -2.79
N ASP A 338 16.65 18.79 -2.99
CA ASP A 338 16.95 19.82 -3.98
C ASP A 338 17.02 19.25 -5.41
N ASN A 339 17.54 18.03 -5.58
CA ASN A 339 17.77 17.47 -6.91
C ASN A 339 16.74 16.41 -7.32
N LEU A 340 16.28 15.57 -6.40
CA LEU A 340 15.36 14.48 -6.75
C LEU A 340 13.90 14.86 -6.53
N TYR A 341 13.56 15.38 -5.36
CA TYR A 341 12.16 15.71 -5.06
C TYR A 341 11.66 16.90 -5.90
N THR A 342 12.35 18.05 -5.85
CA THR A 342 11.95 19.24 -6.62
C THR A 342 12.10 19.06 -8.12
N GLY A 343 12.92 18.11 -8.57
CA GLY A 343 13.15 17.78 -9.97
C GLY A 343 12.19 16.68 -10.48
N PRO A 344 12.71 15.44 -10.64
CA PRO A 344 11.93 14.37 -11.29
C PRO A 344 10.71 13.92 -10.50
N TYR A 345 10.73 13.91 -9.14
CA TYR A 345 9.62 13.33 -8.37
C TYR A 345 8.40 14.24 -8.33
N SER A 346 8.58 15.55 -8.16
CA SER A 346 7.47 16.52 -8.24
C SER A 346 6.87 16.64 -9.64
N ARG A 347 7.57 16.16 -10.69
CA ARG A 347 7.08 16.15 -12.07
C ARG A 347 5.80 15.34 -12.22
N LEU A 348 5.59 14.28 -11.42
CA LEU A 348 4.34 13.53 -11.43
C LEU A 348 3.14 14.45 -11.18
N ILE A 349 3.20 15.26 -10.12
CA ILE A 349 2.11 16.17 -9.74
C ILE A 349 1.93 17.25 -10.81
N LYS A 350 3.03 17.77 -11.35
CA LYS A 350 2.97 18.76 -12.45
C LYS A 350 2.28 18.20 -13.69
N LYS A 351 2.65 16.98 -14.12
CA LYS A 351 2.04 16.32 -15.28
C LYS A 351 0.58 15.95 -15.05
N ALA A 352 0.20 15.60 -13.82
CA ALA A 352 -1.20 15.45 -13.45
C ALA A 352 -1.99 16.78 -13.61
N GLY A 353 -1.38 17.92 -13.27
CA GLY A 353 -1.98 19.22 -13.49
C GLY A 353 -2.19 19.52 -14.98
N GLU A 354 -1.17 19.27 -15.80
CA GLU A 354 -1.26 19.41 -17.26
C GLU A 354 -2.38 18.51 -17.85
N PHE A 355 -2.55 17.28 -17.33
CA PHE A 355 -3.65 16.40 -17.71
C PHE A 355 -5.01 17.04 -17.41
N ILE A 356 -5.23 17.52 -16.18
CA ILE A 356 -6.49 18.13 -15.79
C ILE A 356 -6.76 19.39 -16.61
N ASP A 357 -5.76 20.28 -16.77
CA ASP A 357 -5.88 21.52 -17.54
C ASP A 357 -6.25 21.23 -19.01
N ASN A 358 -5.66 20.20 -19.63
CA ASN A 358 -5.92 19.81 -21.01
C ASN A 358 -7.23 19.02 -21.22
N THR A 359 -7.86 18.55 -20.14
CA THR A 359 -9.09 17.75 -20.23
C THR A 359 -10.32 18.45 -19.64
N GLY A 360 -10.26 19.76 -19.44
CA GLY A 360 -11.41 20.56 -19.02
C GLY A 360 -11.20 21.40 -17.75
N GLY A 361 -10.00 21.38 -17.16
CA GLY A 361 -9.66 22.14 -15.97
C GLY A 361 -10.19 21.53 -14.66
N ALA A 362 -10.08 22.27 -13.55
CA ALA A 362 -10.61 21.86 -12.26
C ALA A 362 -12.13 21.63 -12.31
N GLY A 363 -12.62 20.55 -11.66
CA GLY A 363 -14.05 20.21 -11.79
C GLY A 363 -14.59 19.27 -10.72
N GLU A 364 -15.93 19.14 -10.75
CA GLU A 364 -16.68 18.21 -9.88
C GLU A 364 -16.47 16.75 -10.28
N ASP A 365 -15.96 16.48 -11.46
CA ASP A 365 -15.74 15.18 -12.05
C ASP A 365 -14.30 14.68 -11.88
N VAL A 366 -13.50 15.33 -11.02
CA VAL A 366 -12.09 14.96 -10.73
C VAL A 366 -11.97 14.30 -9.37
N LEU A 367 -11.20 13.21 -9.30
CA LEU A 367 -10.82 12.51 -8.06
C LEU A 367 -9.33 12.14 -8.11
N VAL A 368 -8.65 12.26 -6.97
CA VAL A 368 -7.23 11.92 -6.83
C VAL A 368 -7.07 10.68 -5.96
N PHE A 369 -6.25 9.73 -6.43
CA PHE A 369 -5.79 8.59 -5.64
C PHE A 369 -4.27 8.62 -5.44
N ILE A 370 -3.84 8.09 -4.31
CA ILE A 370 -2.44 7.68 -4.08
C ILE A 370 -2.43 6.17 -3.85
N SER A 371 -1.76 5.40 -4.73
CA SER A 371 -1.33 4.03 -4.42
C SER A 371 -0.11 4.14 -3.52
N CYS A 372 -0.28 3.86 -2.22
CA CYS A 372 0.67 4.21 -1.17
C CYS A 372 1.37 2.96 -0.63
N GLY A 373 2.53 2.61 -1.20
CA GLY A 373 3.44 1.62 -0.64
C GLY A 373 4.48 2.27 0.27
N PHE A 374 4.87 1.58 1.32
CA PHE A 374 5.92 2.02 2.25
C PHE A 374 7.23 1.23 2.09
N ASP A 375 7.35 0.42 1.06
CA ASP A 375 8.54 -0.40 0.76
C ASP A 375 9.70 0.38 0.13
N ALA A 376 9.47 1.57 -0.40
CA ALA A 376 10.53 2.50 -0.77
C ALA A 376 11.19 3.20 0.46
N CYS A 377 10.61 3.09 1.66
CA CYS A 377 11.08 3.76 2.88
C CYS A 377 12.51 3.33 3.26
N GLU A 378 13.30 4.29 3.76
CA GLU A 378 14.66 4.04 4.26
C GLU A 378 14.73 2.94 5.34
N HIS A 379 13.65 2.71 6.07
CA HIS A 379 13.53 1.68 7.10
C HIS A 379 13.06 0.31 6.60
N GLU A 380 12.88 0.15 5.29
CA GLU A 380 12.48 -1.13 4.71
C GLU A 380 13.62 -2.15 4.72
N PHE A 381 13.28 -3.44 4.68
CA PHE A 381 14.25 -4.52 4.62
C PHE A 381 15.20 -4.35 3.43
N ALA A 382 16.49 -4.60 3.67
CA ALA A 382 17.51 -4.52 2.61
C ALA A 382 17.23 -5.51 1.45
N SER A 383 16.52 -6.60 1.72
CA SER A 383 16.10 -7.57 0.70
C SER A 383 15.04 -7.03 -0.27
N MET A 384 14.24 -6.05 0.14
CA MET A 384 13.23 -5.41 -0.70
C MET A 384 13.84 -4.30 -1.56
N SER A 385 14.65 -3.42 -0.96
CA SER A 385 15.33 -2.33 -1.67
C SER A 385 16.81 -2.66 -1.90
N ARG A 386 17.08 -3.65 -2.77
CA ARG A 386 18.43 -4.18 -3.04
C ARG A 386 19.39 -3.17 -3.63
N HIS A 387 18.88 -2.13 -4.28
CA HIS A 387 19.67 -1.19 -5.10
C HIS A 387 19.88 0.16 -4.43
N GLN A 388 19.64 0.27 -3.10
CA GLN A 388 19.79 1.51 -2.32
C GLN A 388 18.94 2.68 -2.84
N ARG A 389 17.83 2.40 -3.54
CA ARG A 389 16.93 3.39 -4.11
C ARG A 389 15.76 3.61 -3.17
N LYS A 390 16.05 4.23 -2.04
CA LYS A 390 15.11 4.48 -0.95
C LYS A 390 14.67 5.93 -0.93
N VAL A 391 13.61 6.20 -0.19
CA VAL A 391 13.18 7.57 0.14
C VAL A 391 13.21 7.78 1.66
N PRO A 392 13.52 8.98 2.16
CA PRO A 392 13.44 9.29 3.58
C PRO A 392 11.98 9.26 4.04
N VAL A 393 11.72 9.00 5.33
CA VAL A 393 10.36 8.97 5.88
C VAL A 393 9.61 10.27 5.60
N SER A 394 10.28 11.42 5.69
CA SER A 394 9.70 12.75 5.40
C SER A 394 9.15 12.89 3.99
N PHE A 395 9.57 12.03 3.04
CA PHE A 395 9.00 11.99 1.70
C PHE A 395 7.49 11.72 1.72
N TYR A 396 7.04 10.77 2.54
CA TYR A 396 5.63 10.42 2.63
C TYR A 396 4.78 11.58 3.18
N HIS A 397 5.29 12.33 4.14
CA HIS A 397 4.65 13.55 4.63
C HIS A 397 4.57 14.62 3.53
N ARG A 398 5.72 14.97 2.94
CA ARG A 398 5.80 16.03 1.95
C ARG A 398 4.97 15.72 0.71
N PHE A 399 5.05 14.49 0.20
CA PHE A 399 4.30 14.07 -0.98
C PHE A 399 2.78 14.11 -0.73
N ALA A 400 2.31 13.58 0.41
CA ALA A 400 0.90 13.62 0.77
C ALA A 400 0.37 15.06 0.89
N ARG A 401 1.15 15.97 1.46
CA ARG A 401 0.82 17.40 1.57
C ARG A 401 0.73 18.06 0.20
N ASP A 402 1.72 17.83 -0.66
CA ASP A 402 1.78 18.46 -1.99
C ASP A 402 0.65 17.91 -2.90
N VAL A 403 0.31 16.62 -2.81
CA VAL A 403 -0.86 16.04 -3.47
C VAL A 403 -2.16 16.55 -2.86
N GLY A 404 -2.21 16.77 -1.55
CA GLY A 404 -3.33 17.43 -0.89
C GLY A 404 -3.59 18.83 -1.44
N ALA A 405 -2.54 19.65 -1.61
CA ALA A 405 -2.64 20.97 -2.24
C ALA A 405 -3.08 20.88 -3.71
N PHE A 406 -2.60 19.88 -4.43
CA PHE A 406 -3.06 19.58 -5.79
C PHE A 406 -4.56 19.24 -5.82
N ALA A 407 -5.02 18.38 -4.91
CA ALA A 407 -6.43 17.99 -4.83
C ALA A 407 -7.35 19.18 -4.47
N GLU A 408 -6.91 20.08 -3.58
CA GLU A 408 -7.63 21.34 -3.29
C GLU A 408 -7.79 22.17 -4.57
N ARG A 409 -6.75 22.29 -5.37
CA ARG A 409 -6.77 23.10 -6.60
C ARG A 409 -7.65 22.49 -7.68
N TYR A 410 -7.61 21.19 -7.91
CA TYR A 410 -8.19 20.55 -9.09
C TYR A 410 -9.40 19.65 -8.82
N ALA A 411 -9.53 19.12 -7.62
CA ALA A 411 -10.50 18.07 -7.26
C ALA A 411 -11.35 18.42 -6.03
N LYS A 412 -11.44 19.72 -5.65
CA LYS A 412 -12.16 20.18 -4.46
C LYS A 412 -11.73 19.48 -3.16
N GLY A 413 -10.43 19.20 -3.04
CA GLY A 413 -9.83 18.53 -1.89
C GLY A 413 -10.00 17.01 -1.88
N ARG A 414 -10.70 16.40 -2.85
CA ARG A 414 -11.00 14.96 -2.86
C ARG A 414 -9.76 14.14 -3.15
N LEU A 415 -9.26 13.46 -2.11
CA LEU A 415 -8.05 12.65 -2.13
C LEU A 415 -8.27 11.35 -1.35
N ILE A 416 -8.01 10.21 -1.99
CA ILE A 416 -8.06 8.89 -1.34
C ILE A 416 -6.70 8.23 -1.50
N SER A 417 -6.03 7.94 -0.38
CA SER A 417 -4.79 7.17 -0.36
C SER A 417 -5.09 5.74 0.06
N VAL A 418 -4.56 4.77 -0.69
CA VAL A 418 -4.81 3.34 -0.48
C VAL A 418 -3.49 2.63 -0.22
N LEU A 419 -3.42 1.83 0.85
CA LEU A 419 -2.24 1.05 1.20
C LEU A 419 -1.95 -0.01 0.13
N GLU A 420 -0.69 -0.05 -0.34
CA GLU A 420 -0.15 -1.09 -1.20
C GLU A 420 0.96 -1.87 -0.47
N GLY A 421 2.21 -1.78 -0.89
CA GLY A 421 3.34 -2.48 -0.29
C GLY A 421 3.87 -1.87 1.02
N GLY A 422 5.05 -2.34 1.41
CA GLY A 422 5.67 -2.07 2.70
C GLY A 422 5.58 -3.27 3.62
N TYR A 423 6.74 -3.75 4.13
CA TYR A 423 6.84 -5.08 4.74
C TYR A 423 7.58 -5.07 6.08
N SER A 424 8.50 -4.11 6.30
CA SER A 424 9.13 -3.88 7.59
C SER A 424 8.16 -3.17 8.53
N ASP A 425 8.03 -3.66 9.77
CA ASP A 425 7.15 -3.01 10.77
C ASP A 425 7.56 -1.54 10.99
N ARG A 426 8.87 -1.22 10.93
CA ARG A 426 9.36 0.13 11.10
C ARG A 426 9.03 1.03 9.91
N ALA A 427 9.19 0.54 8.67
CA ALA A 427 8.80 1.28 7.47
C ALA A 427 7.30 1.58 7.47
N LEU A 428 6.47 0.58 7.76
CA LEU A 428 5.02 0.72 7.85
C LEU A 428 4.59 1.72 8.94
N THR A 429 5.19 1.62 10.13
CA THR A 429 4.84 2.52 11.26
C THR A 429 5.26 3.96 10.97
N SER A 430 6.50 4.19 10.53
CA SER A 430 7.01 5.52 10.24
C SER A 430 6.34 6.14 9.02
N GLY A 431 6.19 5.35 7.95
CA GLY A 431 5.53 5.79 6.72
C GLY A 431 4.06 6.18 6.95
N ALA A 432 3.28 5.33 7.64
CA ALA A 432 1.89 5.64 7.96
C ALA A 432 1.75 6.89 8.84
N MET A 433 2.67 7.06 9.82
CA MET A 433 2.70 8.25 10.67
C MET A 433 2.95 9.51 9.86
N ALA A 434 3.99 9.52 9.03
CA ALA A 434 4.36 10.66 8.20
C ALA A 434 3.29 10.95 7.14
N HIS A 435 2.75 9.92 6.48
CA HIS A 435 1.75 10.07 5.43
C HIS A 435 0.42 10.64 5.97
N LEU A 436 -0.11 10.12 7.10
CA LEU A 436 -1.32 10.67 7.72
C LEU A 436 -1.10 12.12 8.15
N ALA A 437 0.06 12.45 8.74
CA ALA A 437 0.40 13.83 9.08
C ALA A 437 0.36 14.73 7.83
N GLY A 438 0.89 14.27 6.69
CA GLY A 438 0.83 15.00 5.42
C GLY A 438 -0.57 15.15 4.84
N LEU A 439 -1.45 14.14 4.99
CA LEU A 439 -2.85 14.22 4.55
C LEU A 439 -3.66 15.26 5.34
N VAL A 440 -3.31 15.51 6.59
CA VAL A 440 -3.99 16.49 7.46
C VAL A 440 -3.37 17.89 7.33
N ASP A 441 -2.08 17.95 6.97
CA ASP A 441 -1.31 19.18 6.87
C ASP A 441 -1.78 20.08 5.72
N ASN A 442 -2.08 21.34 6.05
CA ASN A 442 -2.39 22.40 5.08
C ASN A 442 -1.32 23.52 5.06
N GLY A 443 -0.15 23.25 5.62
CA GLY A 443 0.97 24.19 5.72
C GLY A 443 1.17 24.84 7.09
N ASP A 444 0.15 24.82 7.96
CA ASP A 444 0.17 25.48 9.29
C ASP A 444 0.02 24.49 10.46
N SER A 445 0.24 23.19 10.24
CA SER A 445 -0.14 22.15 11.20
C SER A 445 0.88 21.92 12.32
N GLY A 446 2.07 22.55 12.29
CA GLY A 446 3.11 22.36 13.29
C GLY A 446 3.72 20.94 13.28
N VAL A 447 3.60 20.21 12.16
CA VAL A 447 4.21 18.89 12.01
C VAL A 447 5.73 19.01 12.05
N ASP A 448 6.35 18.23 12.94
CA ASP A 448 7.79 18.18 13.12
C ASP A 448 8.34 16.82 12.63
N GLU A 449 9.33 16.85 11.77
CA GLU A 449 10.00 15.64 11.23
C GLU A 449 10.65 14.78 12.33
N SER A 450 10.90 15.33 13.52
CA SER A 450 11.37 14.56 14.66
C SER A 450 10.38 13.49 15.12
N TRP A 451 9.10 13.60 14.77
CA TRP A 451 8.06 12.63 15.15
C TRP A 451 8.43 11.21 14.73
N TRP A 452 9.01 11.04 13.55
CA TRP A 452 9.43 9.75 13.00
C TRP A 452 10.94 9.52 13.04
N ASN A 453 11.66 10.25 13.90
CA ASN A 453 13.07 9.95 14.13
C ASN A 453 13.26 8.57 14.79
N LEU A 454 14.47 8.02 14.69
CA LEU A 454 14.76 6.67 15.18
C LEU A 454 14.46 6.49 16.68
N GLU A 455 14.70 7.52 17.49
CA GLU A 455 14.46 7.48 18.94
C GLU A 455 12.98 7.28 19.26
N ASN A 456 12.10 8.06 18.63
CA ASN A 456 10.66 7.95 18.78
C ASN A 456 10.12 6.62 18.26
N LEU A 457 10.65 6.12 17.12
CA LEU A 457 10.26 4.82 16.57
C LEU A 457 10.68 3.68 17.50
N VAL A 458 11.86 3.72 18.09
CA VAL A 458 12.32 2.72 19.08
C VAL A 458 11.45 2.75 20.34
N ALA A 459 11.05 3.94 20.80
CA ALA A 459 10.12 4.08 21.93
C ALA A 459 8.74 3.44 21.63
N LEU A 460 8.18 3.69 20.43
CA LEU A 460 6.94 3.06 19.97
C LEU A 460 7.05 1.54 19.90
N GLU A 461 8.14 1.03 19.29
CA GLU A 461 8.38 -0.41 19.20
C GLU A 461 8.48 -1.06 20.58
N ALA A 462 9.18 -0.44 21.52
CA ALA A 462 9.33 -0.94 22.88
C ALA A 462 8.00 -0.99 23.63
N ALA A 463 7.18 0.05 23.46
CA ALA A 463 5.88 0.20 24.12
C ALA A 463 4.81 -0.74 23.56
N THR A 464 4.84 -1.00 22.25
CA THR A 464 3.83 -1.83 21.55
C THR A 464 4.19 -3.32 21.47
N LYS A 465 5.41 -3.74 21.85
CA LYS A 465 5.79 -5.17 21.92
C LYS A 465 4.94 -5.91 22.94
N LYS A 466 4.37 -7.05 22.55
CA LYS A 466 3.66 -7.95 23.49
C LYS A 466 4.60 -8.32 24.64
N ARG A 467 4.27 -7.88 25.86
CA ARG A 467 5.08 -8.17 27.05
C ARG A 467 5.09 -9.67 27.34
N ARG A 468 6.27 -10.29 27.41
CA ARG A 468 6.41 -11.59 28.06
C ARG A 468 6.10 -11.40 29.55
N ARG A 469 5.19 -12.22 30.11
CA ARG A 469 4.85 -12.19 31.55
C ARG A 469 6.15 -12.19 32.37
N GLY A 470 6.35 -11.20 33.22
CA GLY A 470 7.46 -11.15 34.19
C GLY A 470 8.57 -10.11 33.95
N ARG A 471 8.49 -9.25 32.91
CA ARG A 471 9.47 -8.18 32.72
C ARG A 471 8.95 -6.86 33.31
N ALA A 472 9.72 -6.26 34.22
CA ALA A 472 9.41 -4.96 34.84
C ALA A 472 9.22 -3.88 33.77
N SER A 473 8.32 -2.92 34.05
CA SER A 473 8.16 -1.73 33.23
C SER A 473 9.44 -0.89 33.25
N PRO A 474 9.78 -0.19 32.15
CA PRO A 474 10.79 0.87 32.24
C PRO A 474 10.35 1.85 33.33
N THR A 475 11.23 2.13 34.27
CA THR A 475 10.97 2.99 35.42
C THR A 475 11.23 4.46 35.04
N GLY A 476 10.38 5.05 34.19
CA GLY A 476 10.42 6.47 33.85
C GLY A 476 9.06 6.93 33.34
N PRO A 477 8.69 8.21 33.50
CA PRO A 477 7.47 8.74 32.90
C PRO A 477 7.58 8.64 31.38
N SER A 478 6.62 7.94 30.75
CA SER A 478 6.52 7.93 29.28
C SER A 478 6.12 9.32 28.80
N PRO A 479 6.66 9.81 27.65
CA PRO A 479 6.19 11.05 27.04
C PRO A 479 4.65 11.02 26.86
N PRO A 480 3.93 12.15 27.04
CA PRO A 480 2.46 12.19 26.95
C PRO A 480 1.92 11.62 25.64
N TRP A 481 2.54 11.99 24.49
CA TRP A 481 2.14 11.48 23.18
C TRP A 481 2.23 9.96 23.08
N LEU A 482 3.22 9.34 23.70
CA LEU A 482 3.41 7.89 23.63
C LEU A 482 2.33 7.14 24.41
N ALA A 483 1.94 7.66 25.59
CA ALA A 483 0.85 7.12 26.37
C ALA A 483 -0.48 7.22 25.59
N ARG A 484 -0.74 8.39 24.97
CA ARG A 484 -1.92 8.64 24.14
C ARG A 484 -1.93 7.77 22.88
N ALA A 485 -0.79 7.61 22.21
CA ALA A 485 -0.66 6.72 21.04
C ALA A 485 -1.01 5.27 21.41
N LEU A 486 -0.62 4.76 22.57
CA LEU A 486 -0.96 3.41 23.02
C LEU A 486 -2.46 3.25 23.32
N GLU A 487 -3.09 4.27 23.90
CA GLU A 487 -4.53 4.28 24.13
C GLU A 487 -5.29 4.20 22.80
N LEU A 488 -4.98 5.09 21.86
CA LEU A 488 -5.56 5.11 20.52
C LEU A 488 -5.31 3.79 19.79
N PHE A 489 -4.07 3.30 19.79
CA PHE A 489 -3.74 2.02 19.17
C PHE A 489 -4.57 0.88 19.72
N THR A 490 -4.78 0.82 21.05
CA THR A 490 -5.59 -0.22 21.68
C THR A 490 -7.04 -0.17 21.22
N SER A 491 -7.57 1.02 20.94
CA SER A 491 -8.97 1.21 20.48
C SER A 491 -9.16 0.85 18.99
N ILE A 492 -8.14 1.08 18.14
CA ILE A 492 -8.26 0.88 16.68
C ILE A 492 -7.73 -0.48 16.19
N ASP A 493 -6.85 -1.14 16.95
CA ASP A 493 -6.23 -2.39 16.54
C ASP A 493 -7.13 -3.60 16.74
N SER A 494 -7.57 -4.19 15.62
CA SER A 494 -8.36 -5.42 15.60
C SER A 494 -7.50 -6.69 15.50
N SER A 495 -6.17 -6.59 15.43
CA SER A 495 -5.27 -7.73 15.21
C SER A 495 -5.31 -8.78 16.35
N HIS A 496 -5.74 -8.38 17.55
CA HIS A 496 -5.95 -9.29 18.68
C HIS A 496 -7.09 -10.30 18.46
N THR A 497 -8.01 -10.04 17.52
CA THR A 497 -9.11 -10.93 17.16
C THR A 497 -8.66 -12.10 16.27
N LEU A 498 -7.40 -12.08 15.81
CA LEU A 498 -6.79 -13.19 15.08
C LEU A 498 -6.67 -14.42 15.98
N GLY A 499 -7.61 -15.36 15.86
CA GLY A 499 -7.47 -16.68 16.49
C GLY A 499 -6.19 -17.39 16.00
N PRO A 500 -5.64 -18.35 16.77
CA PRO A 500 -4.55 -19.18 16.28
C PRO A 500 -4.98 -19.88 15.00
N LEU A 501 -4.05 -20.01 14.03
CA LEU A 501 -4.31 -20.81 12.83
C LEU A 501 -4.80 -22.22 13.27
N PRO A 502 -5.87 -22.75 12.66
CA PRO A 502 -6.29 -24.12 12.92
C PRO A 502 -5.09 -25.05 12.74
N ARG A 503 -4.81 -25.87 13.74
CA ARG A 503 -3.71 -26.84 13.65
C ARG A 503 -4.00 -27.77 12.47
N ALA A 504 -3.12 -27.81 11.49
CA ALA A 504 -3.12 -28.88 10.53
C ALA A 504 -3.05 -30.21 11.30
N PRO A 505 -3.85 -31.23 10.93
CA PRO A 505 -3.72 -32.55 11.55
C PRO A 505 -2.26 -32.96 11.39
N VAL A 506 -1.59 -33.21 12.52
CA VAL A 506 -0.24 -33.78 12.52
C VAL A 506 -0.40 -35.15 11.90
N PRO A 507 0.26 -35.51 10.78
CA PRO A 507 0.25 -36.87 10.30
C PRO A 507 0.73 -37.77 11.45
N ALA A 508 -0.01 -38.83 11.73
CA ALA A 508 0.31 -39.77 12.76
C ALA A 508 1.77 -40.22 12.52
N SER A 509 2.65 -39.84 13.42
CA SER A 509 4.04 -40.26 13.35
C SER A 509 4.09 -41.75 13.65
N ASP A 510 4.48 -42.58 12.68
CA ASP A 510 4.79 -44.00 12.87
C ASP A 510 6.03 -44.27 13.75
N ARG A 511 6.47 -43.26 14.50
CA ARG A 511 7.48 -43.43 15.52
C ARG A 511 6.83 -44.10 16.74
N THR A 512 6.84 -45.40 16.76
CA THR A 512 6.68 -46.19 17.97
C THR A 512 7.59 -45.66 19.06
N LEU A 513 6.99 -45.11 20.11
CA LEU A 513 7.68 -44.70 21.31
C LEU A 513 8.36 -45.95 21.87
N ARG A 514 9.70 -45.93 21.90
CA ARG A 514 10.52 -46.97 22.52
C ARG A 514 10.04 -47.12 23.96
N GLU A 515 9.44 -48.29 24.27
CA GLU A 515 9.01 -48.64 25.60
C GLU A 515 10.18 -48.52 26.60
N ARG A 516 10.02 -47.66 27.59
CA ARG A 516 10.90 -47.62 28.74
C ARG A 516 10.65 -48.88 29.55
N LYS A 517 11.63 -49.81 29.60
CA LYS A 517 11.65 -50.90 30.55
C LYS A 517 11.58 -50.36 31.99
N PRO A 518 10.74 -50.91 32.87
CA PRO A 518 10.72 -50.53 34.27
C PRO A 518 12.01 -51.01 34.96
N GLY A 519 12.80 -50.06 35.44
CA GLY A 519 13.98 -50.30 36.25
C GLY A 519 13.58 -50.56 37.69
N SER A 520 14.05 -51.69 38.21
CA SER A 520 13.89 -52.16 39.57
C SER A 520 14.44 -51.20 40.63
N SER A 521 13.68 -51.03 41.69
CA SER A 521 14.00 -50.31 42.92
C SER A 521 15.11 -50.98 43.71
N SER A 522 16.12 -50.20 44.16
CA SER A 522 16.80 -50.58 45.46
C SER A 522 17.55 -49.34 46.02
N GLY A 523 17.19 -48.90 47.23
CA GLY A 523 18.02 -48.57 48.37
C GLY A 523 18.80 -47.25 48.37
N ARG A 524 18.30 -46.30 49.12
CA ARG A 524 19.03 -45.21 49.82
C ARG A 524 20.13 -45.76 50.79
N PRO A 525 21.15 -44.96 51.29
CA PRO A 525 21.05 -43.59 51.81
C PRO A 525 22.24 -42.64 51.54
N SER A 526 22.02 -41.38 51.81
CA SER A 526 23.02 -40.27 51.98
C SER A 526 23.76 -40.44 53.34
N PRO A 527 24.98 -39.87 53.62
CA PRO A 527 25.06 -38.43 53.83
C PRO A 527 26.41 -37.69 53.50
N ALA A 528 26.30 -36.41 53.41
CA ALA A 528 27.12 -35.28 53.91
C ALA A 528 28.61 -35.12 53.57
N THR A 529 28.89 -33.83 53.29
CA THR A 529 30.01 -32.96 53.63
C THR A 529 30.98 -32.54 52.51
N SER A 530 30.95 -31.26 52.22
CA SER A 530 32.04 -30.45 51.63
C SER A 530 33.23 -30.43 52.61
N PRO A 531 34.49 -30.03 52.27
CA PRO A 531 34.84 -28.82 51.53
C PRO A 531 36.18 -28.82 50.74
N GLY A 532 36.39 -27.76 49.95
CA GLY A 532 37.76 -27.15 49.88
C GLY A 532 38.52 -27.21 48.58
N ARG A 533 38.54 -26.09 47.89
CA ARG A 533 39.70 -25.28 47.45
C ARG A 533 40.90 -25.87 46.70
N LYS A 534 41.25 -25.16 45.64
CA LYS A 534 42.54 -24.73 45.04
C LYS A 534 42.77 -25.20 43.60
N SER A 535 42.74 -24.23 42.69
CA SER A 535 43.81 -23.57 41.93
C SER A 535 44.95 -24.42 41.38
N ALA A 536 45.17 -24.28 40.08
CA ALA A 536 46.40 -24.03 39.32
C ALA A 536 46.27 -24.64 37.93
N SER A 537 46.31 -23.85 36.93
CA SER A 537 47.39 -23.35 36.06
C SER A 537 48.09 -24.43 35.24
N ALA A 538 48.15 -24.16 33.99
CA ALA A 538 49.25 -24.20 33.06
C ALA A 538 49.23 -25.15 31.88
N LYS A 539 49.20 -24.51 30.73
CA LYS A 539 50.14 -24.61 29.60
C LYS A 539 50.09 -25.74 28.59
N SER A 540 50.03 -25.24 27.38
CA SER A 540 50.82 -25.52 26.14
C SER A 540 50.35 -26.77 25.37
N GLY A 541 50.30 -26.73 24.06
CA GLY A 541 51.13 -26.23 23.04
C GLY A 541 50.61 -26.49 21.64
N ALA A 542 50.95 -25.64 20.83
CA ALA A 542 51.14 -25.43 19.45
C ALA A 542 51.31 -26.64 18.49
N ALA A 543 50.77 -26.45 17.27
CA ALA A 543 51.45 -26.71 15.98
C ALA A 543 50.49 -26.28 14.85
N ARG A 544 50.65 -25.17 14.31
CA ARG A 544 51.25 -24.72 13.05
C ARG A 544 51.28 -25.79 11.95
N ARG A 545 50.55 -25.47 10.83
CA ARG A 545 51.12 -25.57 9.49
C ARG A 545 50.47 -24.50 8.58
N ARG A 546 51.34 -23.60 8.15
CA ARG A 546 51.21 -22.68 7.02
C ARG A 546 51.57 -23.45 5.71
N LEU A 547 51.04 -22.94 4.58
CA LEU A 547 51.71 -22.72 3.29
C LEU A 547 50.76 -21.86 2.48
N ASN A 548 51.04 -20.58 2.31
CA ASN A 548 51.79 -19.85 1.27
C ASN A 548 51.15 -20.06 -0.10
N ALA A 549 50.61 -19.05 -0.66
CA ALA A 549 51.13 -17.82 -1.29
C ALA A 549 51.24 -17.99 -2.81
N ALA A 550 50.65 -17.10 -3.55
CA ALA A 550 51.33 -16.06 -4.31
C ALA A 550 50.33 -15.34 -5.26
N ALA A 551 50.33 -14.04 -5.17
CA ALA A 551 49.99 -13.14 -6.26
C ALA A 551 51.23 -12.95 -7.15
N PRO A 552 51.08 -12.43 -8.37
CA PRO A 552 51.65 -11.13 -8.65
C PRO A 552 50.74 -10.20 -9.46
N SER A 553 50.64 -9.05 -9.08
CA SER A 553 50.95 -7.68 -9.48
C SER A 553 51.19 -7.36 -10.95
N ALA A 554 50.41 -6.34 -11.42
CA ALA A 554 50.77 -5.08 -12.05
C ALA A 554 51.29 -5.05 -13.51
N SER A 555 50.62 -4.25 -14.34
CA SER A 555 51.06 -2.96 -14.90
C SER A 555 50.16 -2.57 -16.07
N SER A 556 49.49 -1.47 -16.02
CA SER A 556 49.75 -0.14 -16.58
C SER A 556 49.89 -0.05 -18.11
N ALA A 557 49.11 0.85 -18.64
CA ALA A 557 49.32 1.86 -19.68
C ALA A 557 48.22 1.82 -20.72
N SER A 558 47.38 2.84 -20.71
CA SER A 558 47.31 4.02 -21.60
C SER A 558 47.55 3.72 -23.07
N ASP A 559 46.55 4.03 -23.91
CA ASP A 559 46.69 5.10 -24.91
C ASP A 559 45.36 5.39 -25.62
N GLU A 560 45.19 6.65 -25.86
CA GLU A 560 44.18 7.33 -26.66
C GLU A 560 44.39 7.12 -28.16
N SER A 561 43.37 7.61 -28.85
CA SER A 561 43.30 8.14 -30.22
C SER A 561 42.54 7.24 -31.20
N ASP A 562 41.71 7.70 -32.02
CA ASP A 562 41.32 8.93 -32.64
C ASP A 562 40.43 8.55 -33.85
N LEU A 563 39.57 9.47 -34.18
CA LEU A 563 38.70 9.58 -35.32
C LEU A 563 39.27 9.09 -36.67
N THR A 564 38.42 8.51 -37.53
CA THR A 564 38.20 9.07 -38.88
C THR A 564 36.99 8.48 -39.59
N ASP A 565 36.18 9.41 -40.10
CA ASP A 565 35.28 9.31 -41.24
C ASP A 565 35.94 8.70 -42.46
N VAL A 566 35.19 7.98 -43.31
CA VAL A 566 35.17 8.13 -44.76
C VAL A 566 33.97 7.39 -45.40
N SER A 567 33.35 8.11 -46.29
CA SER A 567 32.21 7.93 -47.17
C SER A 567 32.40 6.94 -48.35
N ASN A 568 31.22 6.61 -48.91
CA ASN A 568 30.88 6.31 -50.31
C ASN A 568 30.95 4.85 -50.84
N GLY A 569 29.80 4.34 -51.15
CA GLY A 569 29.09 3.55 -52.11
C GLY A 569 29.77 3.16 -53.48
N PRO A 570 29.05 2.64 -54.51
CA PRO A 570 27.90 1.74 -54.54
C PRO A 570 28.10 0.49 -55.46
N ALA A 571 27.10 -0.38 -55.55
CA ALA A 571 26.68 -1.26 -56.65
C ALA A 571 26.50 -2.73 -56.17
N SER A 572 25.54 -3.51 -56.51
CA SER A 572 24.46 -3.67 -57.48
C SER A 572 23.74 -4.99 -57.16
N GLU A 573 22.45 -4.93 -57.25
CA GLU A 573 21.48 -5.94 -57.69
C GLU A 573 21.70 -7.45 -57.46
N LYS A 574 20.77 -8.09 -56.73
CA LYS A 574 19.83 -9.06 -57.34
C LYS A 574 18.63 -9.32 -56.42
N GLU A 575 17.47 -9.17 -57.05
CA GLU A 575 16.13 -9.42 -56.55
C GLU A 575 15.92 -10.89 -56.17
N ALA A 576 15.19 -11.10 -55.07
CA ALA A 576 14.30 -12.25 -54.89
C ALA A 576 13.06 -11.74 -54.12
N GLU A 577 11.96 -11.64 -54.85
CA GLU A 577 10.64 -11.34 -54.37
C GLU A 577 10.19 -12.37 -53.33
N GLY A 578 9.84 -11.90 -52.12
CA GLY A 578 9.08 -12.63 -51.13
C GLY A 578 7.97 -11.72 -50.62
N GLU A 579 6.72 -12.11 -50.85
CA GLU A 579 5.50 -11.40 -50.47
C GLU A 579 5.55 -10.91 -49.01
N PRO A 580 5.07 -9.70 -48.71
CA PRO A 580 4.96 -9.22 -47.35
C PRO A 580 3.82 -9.94 -46.62
N ALA A 581 4.16 -10.65 -45.56
CA ALA A 581 3.18 -11.23 -44.63
C ALA A 581 2.29 -10.11 -44.07
N ALA A 582 0.97 -10.30 -44.21
CA ALA A 582 -0.05 -9.40 -43.70
C ALA A 582 0.11 -9.18 -42.18
N PRO A 583 -0.09 -7.95 -41.67
CA PRO A 583 0.03 -7.67 -40.25
C PRO A 583 -1.01 -8.48 -39.46
N LYS A 584 -0.57 -9.22 -38.45
CA LYS A 584 -1.43 -9.94 -37.52
C LYS A 584 -2.31 -8.91 -36.81
N LYS A 585 -3.62 -8.95 -37.05
CA LYS A 585 -4.61 -8.14 -36.34
C LYS A 585 -4.55 -8.52 -34.85
N LEU A 586 -4.24 -7.54 -34.00
CA LEU A 586 -4.37 -7.67 -32.54
C LEU A 586 -5.83 -7.95 -32.18
N PRO A 587 -6.11 -8.80 -31.18
CA PRO A 587 -7.46 -9.10 -30.76
C PRO A 587 -8.14 -7.83 -30.22
N ARG A 588 -9.35 -7.57 -30.73
CA ARG A 588 -10.18 -6.43 -30.28
C ARG A 588 -10.81 -6.78 -28.93
N VAL A 589 -10.53 -5.98 -27.93
CA VAL A 589 -11.24 -5.97 -26.64
C VAL A 589 -12.51 -5.14 -26.82
N ILE A 590 -13.69 -5.77 -26.76
CA ILE A 590 -14.98 -5.09 -26.83
C ILE A 590 -15.60 -5.12 -25.43
N LEU A 591 -15.55 -3.99 -24.72
CA LEU A 591 -16.31 -3.79 -23.48
C LEU A 591 -17.80 -3.62 -23.84
N LYS A 592 -18.62 -4.66 -23.65
CA LYS A 592 -20.06 -4.54 -23.74
C LYS A 592 -20.63 -4.10 -22.40
N LEU A 593 -21.11 -2.87 -22.34
CA LEU A 593 -22.01 -2.43 -21.27
C LEU A 593 -23.34 -3.18 -21.43
N GLY A 594 -23.73 -3.94 -20.42
CA GLY A 594 -25.06 -4.55 -20.36
C GLY A 594 -26.17 -3.48 -20.38
N PRO A 595 -27.39 -3.84 -20.75
CA PRO A 595 -28.52 -2.92 -20.80
C PRO A 595 -28.79 -2.33 -19.41
N ALA A 596 -29.13 -1.03 -19.38
CA ALA A 596 -29.55 -0.32 -18.17
C ALA A 596 -30.74 -1.02 -17.51
N PRO A 597 -30.82 -1.05 -16.16
CA PRO A 597 -32.01 -1.57 -15.48
C PRO A 597 -33.23 -0.72 -15.85
N PRO A 598 -34.43 -1.31 -15.92
CA PRO A 598 -35.65 -0.59 -16.21
C PRO A 598 -35.94 0.43 -15.12
N THR A 599 -36.41 1.61 -15.52
CA THR A 599 -36.81 2.77 -14.69
C THR A 599 -37.87 2.42 -13.66
#